data_bba86b238383e917a268ccf6380a2c43
#
_entry.id   bba86b238383e917a268ccf6380a2c43
#
_cell.length_a   1.000
_cell.length_b   1.000
_cell.length_c   1.000
_cell.angle_alpha   90.00
_cell.angle_beta   90.00
_cell.angle_gamma   90.00
#
_symmetry.space_group_name_H-M   'P 1'
#
loop_
_entity.id
_entity.type
_entity.pdbx_description
1 polymer ?
#
loop_
_entity_poly.entity_id
_entity_poly.type
_entity_poly.pdbx_seq_one_letter_code
_entity_poly.pdbx_strand_id
1 'polypeptide(L)'
;MSHAHGTRIQEHIGDPVSDAPPVSREKLEEIFQDIQADLRFDHELNGCLNCGICTATCPSAHYYDYSPREIVQLLWTENLEGIYDAMQEKIWACAQCYTCAARCPFGNSPGGLVMLMREVAIKHGMESARNVLRPFSRVMLKL
;
A
#
# COMPACT_ATOMS: atom_id res chain seq x y z
N MET A 1 -25.49 30.56 -4.75
CA MET A 1 -25.05 29.97 -3.46
C MET A 1 -23.88 29.08 -3.73
N SER A 2 -22.69 29.60 -3.46
CA SER A 2 -21.42 28.99 -3.79
C SER A 2 -20.97 28.13 -2.60
N HIS A 3 -20.89 26.80 -2.75
CA HIS A 3 -20.33 25.92 -1.73
C HIS A 3 -18.81 25.87 -1.92
N ALA A 4 -18.11 26.62 -1.11
CA ALA A 4 -16.66 26.46 -0.92
C ALA A 4 -16.41 25.11 -0.22
N HIS A 5 -15.97 24.10 -0.94
CA HIS A 5 -15.44 22.86 -0.35
C HIS A 5 -14.03 23.13 0.15
N GLY A 6 -13.89 23.01 1.46
CA GLY A 6 -12.71 23.36 2.20
C GLY A 6 -11.51 22.45 1.90
N THR A 7 -10.52 23.05 1.34
CA THR A 7 -9.10 22.68 1.35
C THR A 7 -8.59 22.73 2.77
N ARG A 8 -8.55 21.63 3.50
CA ARG A 8 -7.82 21.57 4.79
C ARG A 8 -7.49 20.17 5.33
N ILE A 9 -7.02 19.25 4.49
CA ILE A 9 -6.43 17.98 4.98
C ILE A 9 -5.01 17.76 4.45
N GLN A 10 -4.45 18.71 3.73
CA GLN A 10 -3.17 18.55 3.04
C GLN A 10 -1.93 19.04 3.84
N GLU A 11 -2.11 19.54 5.06
CA GLU A 11 -1.02 20.21 5.82
C GLU A 11 -0.28 19.34 6.84
N HIS A 12 -0.54 18.02 6.91
CA HIS A 12 0.16 17.13 7.85
C HIS A 12 0.66 15.81 7.29
N ILE A 13 0.77 15.69 5.97
CA ILE A 13 1.57 14.63 5.37
C ILE A 13 2.98 15.22 5.25
N GLY A 14 3.91 14.69 6.06
CA GLY A 14 5.27 15.18 6.16
C GLY A 14 5.94 15.36 4.81
N ASP A 15 6.93 16.25 4.77
CA ASP A 15 7.74 16.57 3.60
C ASP A 15 8.15 15.32 2.85
N PRO A 16 8.22 15.37 1.50
CA PRO A 16 8.69 14.23 0.72
C PRO A 16 10.05 13.81 1.25
N VAL A 17 10.20 12.51 1.56
CA VAL A 17 11.49 11.92 1.97
C VAL A 17 12.45 12.04 0.79
N SER A 18 13.00 13.22 0.57
CA SER A 18 14.12 13.49 -0.30
C SER A 18 15.39 13.22 0.50
N ASP A 19 16.27 12.37 -0.03
CA ASP A 19 17.63 12.00 0.41
C ASP A 19 17.81 10.72 1.24
N ALA A 20 16.92 9.74 1.16
CA ALA A 20 17.33 8.39 1.55
C ALA A 20 18.32 7.84 0.49
N PRO A 21 19.47 7.27 0.90
CA PRO A 21 20.40 6.66 -0.06
C PRO A 21 19.67 5.58 -0.86
N PRO A 22 20.03 5.37 -2.15
CA PRO A 22 19.38 4.37 -2.97
C PRO A 22 19.48 3.00 -2.28
N VAL A 23 18.34 2.36 -2.11
CA VAL A 23 18.28 1.03 -1.49
C VAL A 23 18.98 0.04 -2.40
N SER A 24 19.84 -0.80 -1.84
CA SER A 24 20.57 -1.79 -2.62
C SER A 24 19.60 -2.79 -3.27
N ARG A 25 19.93 -3.26 -4.47
CA ARG A 25 19.12 -4.25 -5.18
C ARG A 25 18.93 -5.54 -4.37
N GLU A 26 19.94 -5.97 -3.67
CA GLU A 26 19.88 -7.13 -2.77
C GLU A 26 18.80 -6.96 -1.70
N LYS A 27 18.68 -5.76 -1.15
CA LYS A 27 17.62 -5.46 -0.16
C LYS A 27 16.22 -5.47 -0.76
N LEU A 28 16.06 -4.99 -2.00
CA LEU A 28 14.79 -5.05 -2.72
C LEU A 28 14.39 -6.51 -3.00
N GLU A 29 15.33 -7.33 -3.41
CA GLU A 29 15.14 -8.77 -3.64
C GLU A 29 14.76 -9.51 -2.35
N GLU A 30 15.43 -9.21 -1.23
CA GLU A 30 15.11 -9.78 0.08
C GLU A 30 13.67 -9.44 0.52
N ILE A 31 13.25 -8.17 0.37
CA ILE A 31 11.89 -7.73 0.69
C ILE A 31 10.87 -8.46 -0.18
N PHE A 32 11.14 -8.59 -1.47
CA PHE A 32 10.22 -9.27 -2.38
C PHE A 32 10.14 -10.77 -2.11
N GLN A 33 11.26 -11.43 -1.81
CA GLN A 33 11.29 -12.83 -1.38
C GLN A 33 10.46 -13.06 -0.11
N ASP A 34 10.53 -12.16 0.86
CA ASP A 34 9.69 -12.23 2.06
C ASP A 34 8.19 -12.06 1.76
N ILE A 35 7.85 -11.24 0.76
CA ILE A 35 6.47 -11.10 0.27
C ILE A 35 6.02 -12.41 -0.38
N GLN A 36 6.83 -13.00 -1.26
CA GLN A 36 6.49 -14.24 -1.98
C GLN A 36 6.47 -15.48 -1.06
N ALA A 37 7.28 -15.50 -0.01
CA ALA A 37 7.35 -16.61 0.92
C ALA A 37 6.11 -16.75 1.83
N ASP A 38 5.26 -15.74 1.88
CA ASP A 38 4.02 -15.78 2.65
C ASP A 38 2.99 -16.64 1.91
N LEU A 39 2.38 -17.61 2.62
CA LEU A 39 1.39 -18.53 2.07
C LEU A 39 0.16 -17.82 1.47
N ARG A 40 -0.10 -16.60 1.88
CA ARG A 40 -1.22 -15.79 1.35
C ARG A 40 -0.92 -15.24 -0.04
N PHE A 41 0.35 -15.07 -0.42
CA PHE A 41 0.73 -14.43 -1.67
C PHE A 41 0.10 -15.13 -2.88
N ASP A 42 0.32 -16.42 -3.02
CA ASP A 42 -0.24 -17.22 -4.12
C ASP A 42 -1.77 -17.30 -4.08
N HIS A 43 -2.37 -17.17 -2.90
CA HIS A 43 -3.83 -17.17 -2.76
C HIS A 43 -4.47 -15.83 -3.11
N GLU A 44 -3.77 -14.73 -2.83
CA GLU A 44 -4.28 -13.38 -3.01
C GLU A 44 -3.95 -12.78 -4.40
N LEU A 45 -3.04 -13.44 -5.17
CA LEU A 45 -2.56 -12.99 -6.48
C LEU A 45 -2.72 -14.08 -7.55
N ASN A 46 -3.85 -14.05 -8.29
CA ASN A 46 -4.22 -15.05 -9.30
C ASN A 46 -4.08 -14.55 -10.75
N GLY A 47 -3.27 -13.54 -10.97
CA GLY A 47 -3.16 -12.87 -12.26
C GLY A 47 -4.10 -11.66 -12.40
N CYS A 48 -3.75 -10.73 -13.27
CA CYS A 48 -4.49 -9.48 -13.41
C CYS A 48 -4.62 -9.04 -14.86
N LEU A 49 -5.86 -8.92 -15.37
CA LEU A 49 -6.15 -8.36 -16.70
C LEU A 49 -6.17 -6.83 -16.73
N ASN A 50 -5.76 -6.17 -15.65
CA ASN A 50 -5.70 -4.71 -15.60
C ASN A 50 -7.05 -3.98 -15.86
N CYS A 51 -8.18 -4.62 -15.52
CA CYS A 51 -9.53 -4.09 -15.81
C CYS A 51 -9.93 -2.84 -15.01
N GLY A 52 -9.24 -2.54 -13.90
CA GLY A 52 -9.44 -1.32 -13.11
C GLY A 52 -10.62 -1.30 -12.15
N ILE A 53 -11.46 -2.35 -12.08
CA ILE A 53 -12.64 -2.40 -11.20
C ILE A 53 -12.27 -2.14 -9.73
N CYS A 54 -11.17 -2.74 -9.27
CA CYS A 54 -10.69 -2.58 -7.89
C CYS A 54 -10.35 -1.12 -7.54
N THR A 55 -9.78 -0.36 -8.49
CA THR A 55 -9.50 1.07 -8.31
C THR A 55 -10.76 1.91 -8.38
N ALA A 56 -11.63 1.64 -9.35
CA ALA A 56 -12.88 2.39 -9.52
C ALA A 56 -13.82 2.27 -8.31
N THR A 57 -13.74 1.18 -7.55
CA THR A 57 -14.58 0.94 -6.36
C THR A 57 -13.86 1.22 -5.04
N CYS A 58 -12.60 1.66 -5.08
CA CYS A 58 -11.81 1.90 -3.89
C CYS A 58 -12.10 3.26 -3.27
N PRO A 59 -12.59 3.32 -2.00
CA PRO A 59 -12.83 4.61 -1.35
C PRO A 59 -11.55 5.43 -1.18
N SER A 60 -10.41 4.80 -0.91
CA SER A 60 -9.13 5.49 -0.73
C SER A 60 -8.61 6.12 -2.03
N ALA A 61 -8.86 5.50 -3.19
CA ALA A 61 -8.43 6.02 -4.49
C ALA A 61 -9.09 7.36 -4.87
N HIS A 62 -10.17 7.74 -4.21
CA HIS A 62 -10.84 9.04 -4.43
C HIS A 62 -10.16 10.21 -3.70
N TYR A 63 -9.37 9.91 -2.67
CA TYR A 63 -8.81 10.92 -1.77
C TYR A 63 -7.28 10.93 -1.72
N TYR A 64 -6.65 9.83 -2.13
CA TYR A 64 -5.21 9.63 -2.05
C TYR A 64 -4.64 9.17 -3.39
N ASP A 65 -3.36 9.39 -3.62
CA ASP A 65 -2.60 8.77 -4.72
C ASP A 65 -2.38 7.28 -4.42
N TYR A 66 -3.47 6.52 -4.53
CA TYR A 66 -3.51 5.10 -4.25
C TYR A 66 -4.36 4.35 -5.27
N SER A 67 -3.84 3.27 -5.80
CA SER A 67 -4.55 2.40 -6.73
C SER A 67 -4.34 0.93 -6.37
N PRO A 68 -5.39 0.19 -5.95
CA PRO A 68 -5.28 -1.26 -5.72
C PRO A 68 -4.80 -2.02 -6.95
N ARG A 69 -5.17 -1.57 -8.15
CA ARG A 69 -4.71 -2.14 -9.42
C ARG A 69 -3.20 -2.00 -9.59
N GLU A 70 -2.65 -0.83 -9.27
CA GLU A 70 -1.22 -0.58 -9.34
C GLU A 70 -0.44 -1.54 -8.43
N ILE A 71 -0.88 -1.74 -7.19
CA ILE A 71 -0.26 -2.69 -6.27
C ILE A 71 -0.22 -4.11 -6.86
N VAL A 72 -1.35 -4.58 -7.41
CA VAL A 72 -1.40 -5.90 -8.05
C VAL A 72 -0.46 -5.98 -9.25
N GLN A 73 -0.40 -4.94 -10.08
CA GLN A 73 0.48 -4.91 -11.26
C GLN A 73 1.96 -4.92 -10.86
N LEU A 74 2.36 -4.14 -9.85
CA LEU A 74 3.73 -4.11 -9.35
C LEU A 74 4.19 -5.49 -8.87
N LEU A 75 3.34 -6.19 -8.11
CA LEU A 75 3.63 -7.54 -7.62
C LEU A 75 3.62 -8.57 -8.75
N TRP A 76 2.67 -8.48 -9.69
CA TRP A 76 2.55 -9.40 -10.82
C TRP A 76 3.72 -9.29 -11.80
N THR A 77 4.25 -8.08 -12.01
CA THR A 77 5.38 -7.82 -12.91
C THR A 77 6.74 -7.85 -12.20
N GLU A 78 6.76 -8.15 -10.90
CA GLU A 78 7.99 -8.20 -10.08
C GLU A 78 8.82 -6.91 -10.16
N ASN A 79 8.14 -5.75 -10.20
CA ASN A 79 8.82 -4.46 -10.23
C ASN A 79 9.30 -4.08 -8.83
N LEU A 80 10.52 -4.49 -8.49
CA LEU A 80 11.09 -4.36 -7.14
C LEU A 80 11.16 -2.92 -6.65
N GLU A 81 11.59 -1.99 -7.49
CA GLU A 81 11.66 -0.57 -7.17
C GLU A 81 10.26 -0.01 -6.90
N GLY A 82 9.32 -0.29 -7.81
CA GLY A 82 7.93 0.16 -7.65
C GLY A 82 7.24 -0.45 -6.43
N ILE A 83 7.54 -1.70 -6.07
CA ILE A 83 7.04 -2.35 -4.86
C ILE A 83 7.56 -1.62 -3.62
N TYR A 84 8.87 -1.35 -3.59
CA TYR A 84 9.50 -0.64 -2.47
C TYR A 84 8.94 0.78 -2.31
N ASP A 85 8.80 1.53 -3.41
CA ASP A 85 8.23 2.88 -3.40
C ASP A 85 6.77 2.86 -2.91
N ALA A 86 5.98 1.89 -3.37
CA ALA A 86 4.62 1.71 -2.88
C ALA A 86 4.56 1.40 -1.38
N MET A 87 5.55 0.67 -0.85
CA MET A 87 5.68 0.36 0.59
C MET A 87 6.07 1.57 1.43
N GLN A 88 6.70 2.59 0.84
CA GLN A 88 7.04 3.82 1.56
C GLN A 88 5.79 4.66 1.87
N GLU A 89 4.82 4.73 0.97
CA GLU A 89 3.70 5.65 1.12
C GLU A 89 2.35 5.01 0.76
N LYS A 90 2.19 4.51 -0.47
CA LYS A 90 0.90 4.17 -1.07
C LYS A 90 0.11 3.11 -0.29
N ILE A 91 0.77 2.06 0.18
CA ILE A 91 0.08 0.97 0.90
C ILE A 91 -0.63 1.45 2.18
N TRP A 92 -0.16 2.54 2.79
CA TRP A 92 -0.72 3.07 4.04
C TRP A 92 -2.05 3.79 3.85
N ALA A 93 -2.37 4.21 2.62
CA ALA A 93 -3.66 4.79 2.27
C ALA A 93 -4.80 3.76 2.22
N CYS A 94 -4.49 2.45 2.13
CA CYS A 94 -5.52 1.41 2.05
C CYS A 94 -6.33 1.31 3.35
N ALA A 95 -7.64 1.48 3.25
CA ALA A 95 -8.57 1.39 4.39
C ALA A 95 -8.92 -0.05 4.81
N GLN A 96 -8.34 -1.09 4.17
CA GLN A 96 -8.59 -2.51 4.46
C GLN A 96 -10.09 -2.91 4.43
N CYS A 97 -10.87 -2.27 3.56
CA CYS A 97 -12.32 -2.54 3.43
C CYS A 97 -12.66 -3.75 2.55
N TYR A 98 -11.68 -4.33 1.86
CA TYR A 98 -11.79 -5.50 0.97
C TYR A 98 -12.81 -5.40 -0.18
N THR A 99 -13.37 -4.22 -0.46
CA THR A 99 -14.27 -4.03 -1.60
C THR A 99 -13.62 -4.42 -2.93
N CYS A 100 -12.31 -4.19 -3.08
CA CYS A 100 -11.55 -4.58 -4.25
C CYS A 100 -11.51 -6.11 -4.45
N ALA A 101 -11.38 -6.88 -3.38
CA ALA A 101 -11.42 -8.35 -3.44
C ALA A 101 -12.80 -8.86 -3.83
N ALA A 102 -13.85 -8.34 -3.21
CA ALA A 102 -15.23 -8.73 -3.50
C ALA A 102 -15.67 -8.45 -4.95
N ARG A 103 -14.97 -7.56 -5.65
CA ARG A 103 -15.29 -7.14 -7.02
C ARG A 103 -14.33 -7.69 -8.07
N CYS A 104 -13.25 -8.36 -7.69
CA CYS A 104 -12.27 -8.86 -8.63
C CYS A 104 -12.78 -10.12 -9.36
N PRO A 105 -12.90 -10.10 -10.71
CA PRO A 105 -13.36 -11.28 -11.48
C PRO A 105 -12.35 -12.43 -11.48
N PHE A 106 -11.09 -12.17 -11.09
CA PHE A 106 -10.01 -13.15 -11.01
C PHE A 106 -9.73 -13.64 -9.59
N GLY A 107 -10.51 -13.17 -8.61
CA GLY A 107 -10.33 -13.57 -7.22
C GLY A 107 -9.09 -12.98 -6.55
N ASN A 108 -8.45 -11.93 -7.13
CA ASN A 108 -7.37 -11.24 -6.44
C ASN A 108 -7.91 -10.47 -5.23
N SER A 109 -7.08 -10.38 -4.19
CA SER A 109 -7.38 -9.57 -3.02
C SER A 109 -6.32 -8.47 -2.82
N PRO A 110 -6.43 -7.34 -3.54
CA PRO A 110 -5.45 -6.25 -3.37
C PRO A 110 -5.33 -5.75 -1.93
N GLY A 111 -6.44 -5.80 -1.16
CA GLY A 111 -6.43 -5.47 0.27
C GLY A 111 -5.60 -6.44 1.10
N GLY A 112 -5.67 -7.75 0.81
CA GLY A 112 -4.85 -8.78 1.43
C GLY A 112 -3.37 -8.62 1.09
N LEU A 113 -3.05 -8.38 -0.18
CA LEU A 113 -1.67 -8.10 -0.62
C LEU A 113 -1.08 -6.87 0.08
N VAL A 114 -1.86 -5.80 0.23
CA VAL A 114 -1.42 -4.62 1.00
C VAL A 114 -1.16 -4.94 2.46
N MET A 115 -1.99 -5.78 3.10
CA MET A 115 -1.75 -6.20 4.48
C MET A 115 -0.43 -6.96 4.60
N LEU A 116 -0.18 -7.89 3.71
CA LEU A 116 1.08 -8.65 3.64
C LEU A 116 2.28 -7.71 3.44
N MET A 117 2.20 -6.76 2.50
CA MET A 117 3.26 -5.77 2.28
C MET A 117 3.52 -4.91 3.55
N ARG A 118 2.49 -4.54 4.30
CA ARG A 118 2.64 -3.82 5.58
C ARG A 118 3.36 -4.66 6.64
N GLU A 119 3.04 -5.94 6.74
CA GLU A 119 3.72 -6.85 7.68
C GLU A 119 5.21 -7.00 7.32
N VAL A 120 5.53 -7.14 6.04
CA VAL A 120 6.92 -7.18 5.56
C VAL A 120 7.63 -5.84 5.80
N ALA A 121 6.97 -4.70 5.57
CA ALA A 121 7.52 -3.38 5.88
C ALA A 121 7.87 -3.24 7.37
N ILE A 122 7.03 -3.75 8.26
CA ILE A 122 7.30 -3.78 9.70
C ILE A 122 8.49 -4.69 10.02
N LYS A 123 8.51 -5.89 9.43
CA LYS A 123 9.61 -6.87 9.60
C LYS A 123 10.96 -6.28 9.23
N HIS A 124 11.02 -5.57 8.10
CA HIS A 124 12.23 -4.89 7.62
C HIS A 124 12.51 -3.56 8.32
N GLY A 125 11.67 -3.14 9.25
CA GLY A 125 11.84 -1.92 10.03
C GLY A 125 11.82 -0.66 9.17
N MET A 126 11.03 -0.65 8.09
CA MET A 126 10.91 0.50 7.20
C MET A 126 10.42 1.73 7.96
N GLU A 127 10.97 2.91 7.62
CA GLU A 127 10.62 4.15 8.30
C GLU A 127 9.14 4.53 8.11
N SER A 128 8.58 4.26 6.94
CA SER A 128 7.16 4.43 6.64
C SER A 128 6.26 3.72 7.66
N ALA A 129 6.56 2.45 7.98
CA ALA A 129 5.84 1.69 9.00
C ALA A 129 5.94 2.35 10.38
N ARG A 130 7.12 2.82 10.75
CA ARG A 130 7.35 3.51 12.05
C ARG A 130 6.57 4.81 12.13
N ASN A 131 6.54 5.59 11.06
CA ASN A 131 5.88 6.89 11.01
C ASN A 131 4.36 6.77 11.11
N VAL A 132 3.76 5.73 10.56
CA VAL A 132 2.32 5.46 10.66
C VAL A 132 1.94 4.88 12.03
N LEU A 133 2.72 3.93 12.55
CA LEU A 133 2.38 3.21 13.78
C LEU A 133 2.61 4.02 15.05
N ARG A 134 3.63 4.89 15.10
CA ARG A 134 3.93 5.72 16.29
C ARG A 134 2.81 6.66 16.70
N PRO A 135 2.19 7.45 15.81
CA PRO A 135 1.05 8.29 16.18
C PRO A 135 -0.12 7.47 16.67
N PHE A 136 -0.41 6.34 16.02
CA PHE A 136 -1.49 5.45 16.42
C PHE A 136 -1.28 4.89 17.84
N SER A 137 -0.10 4.38 18.16
CA SER A 137 0.21 3.86 19.48
C SER A 137 0.11 4.92 20.57
N ARG A 138 0.51 6.17 20.28
CA ARG A 138 0.40 7.29 21.22
C ARG A 138 -1.05 7.65 21.55
N VAL A 139 -1.95 7.55 20.58
CA VAL A 139 -3.38 7.78 20.79
C VAL A 139 -3.99 6.64 21.59
N MET A 140 -3.71 5.39 21.23
CA MET A 140 -4.27 4.22 21.89
C MET A 140 -3.79 4.03 23.34
N LEU A 141 -2.55 4.43 23.64
CA LEU A 141 -1.99 4.33 25.01
C LEU A 141 -2.45 5.45 25.95
N LYS A 142 -3.17 6.46 25.46
CA LYS A 142 -3.76 7.53 26.27
C LYS A 142 -5.22 7.28 26.65
N LEU A 143 -5.79 6.21 26.15
CA LEU A 143 -7.13 5.73 26.50
C LEU A 143 -7.06 4.70 27.63
#